data_ab14c2744d73ec3c695ed4af460b35cf
#
_entry.id   ab14c2744d73ec3c695ed4af460b35cf
#
_cell.length_a   1.000
_cell.length_b   1.000
_cell.length_c   1.000
_cell.angle_alpha   90.00
_cell.angle_beta   90.00
_cell.angle_gamma   90.00
#
_symmetry.space_group_name_H-M   'P 1'
#
loop_
_entity.id
_entity.type
_entity.pdbx_description
1 polymer ?
#
loop_
_entity_poly.entity_id
_entity_poly.type
_entity_poly.pdbx_seq_one_letter_code
_entity_poly.pdbx_strand_id
1 'polypeptide(L)'
;IDYVRDVIKAAHREGQKVAVIVECSWGEAHNWHLKFSDSKAVAAKKGYAVGAMHETGKKLVEMLENYGIEVQLQRPLMKCWAGTDRKITHAEITDVCGWDKKRSNQEERDAMLLAWYASGLPIKVKA
;
A
#
# COMPACT_ATOMS: atom_id res chain seq x y z
N ILE A 1 4.27 14.91 3.48
CA ILE A 1 2.91 15.43 3.69
C ILE A 1 2.62 16.66 2.83
N ASP A 2 3.57 17.52 2.63
CA ASP A 2 3.38 18.73 1.82
C ASP A 2 3.05 18.39 0.36
N TYR A 3 3.73 17.38 -0.19
CA TYR A 3 3.43 16.89 -1.53
C TYR A 3 1.97 16.41 -1.65
N VAL A 4 1.50 15.65 -0.68
CA VAL A 4 0.11 15.15 -0.68
C VAL A 4 -0.87 16.31 -0.60
N ARG A 5 -0.61 17.29 0.25
CA ARG A 5 -1.45 18.49 0.37
C ARG A 5 -1.50 19.28 -0.94
N ASP A 6 -0.36 19.42 -1.62
CA ASP A 6 -0.29 20.14 -2.90
C ASP A 6 -1.08 19.42 -4.00
N VAL A 7 -0.98 18.09 -4.08
CA VAL A 7 -1.74 17.28 -5.02
C VAL A 7 -3.25 17.43 -4.78
N ILE A 8 -3.68 17.38 -3.51
CA ILE A 8 -5.09 17.54 -3.14
C ILE A 8 -5.61 18.92 -3.49
N LYS A 9 -4.85 19.97 -3.21
CA LYS A 9 -5.22 21.34 -3.57
C LYS A 9 -5.37 21.50 -5.08
N ALA A 10 -4.44 20.96 -5.85
CA ALA A 10 -4.50 21.00 -7.30
C ALA A 10 -5.76 20.29 -7.84
N ALA A 11 -6.05 19.10 -7.30
CA ALA A 11 -7.24 18.33 -7.69
C ALA A 11 -8.54 19.07 -7.34
N HIS A 12 -8.62 19.70 -6.17
CA HIS A 12 -9.79 20.48 -5.76
C HIS A 12 -10.03 21.68 -6.68
N ARG A 13 -8.97 22.32 -7.15
CA ARG A 13 -9.08 23.42 -8.12
C ARG A 13 -9.69 22.96 -9.45
N GLU A 14 -9.45 21.71 -9.82
CA GLU A 14 -10.02 21.10 -11.03
C GLU A 14 -11.38 20.42 -10.79
N GLY A 15 -11.94 20.53 -9.60
CA GLY A 15 -13.21 19.91 -9.23
C GLY A 15 -13.14 18.41 -9.04
N GLN A 16 -11.96 17.87 -8.83
CA GLN A 16 -11.74 16.44 -8.63
C GLN A 16 -11.71 16.08 -7.16
N LYS A 17 -12.25 14.90 -6.82
CA LYS A 17 -12.09 14.31 -5.49
C LYS A 17 -10.81 13.49 -5.43
N VAL A 18 -10.08 13.63 -4.33
CA VAL A 18 -8.87 12.86 -4.07
C VAL A 18 -8.98 12.20 -2.70
N ALA A 19 -8.62 10.93 -2.64
CA ALA A 19 -8.46 10.20 -1.40
C ALA A 19 -7.06 9.60 -1.35
N VAL A 20 -6.52 9.44 -0.15
CA VAL A 20 -5.25 8.73 0.06
C VAL A 20 -5.58 7.31 0.49
N ILE A 21 -5.05 6.34 -0.23
CA ILE A 21 -5.23 4.92 0.10
C ILE A 21 -4.02 4.47 0.89
N VAL A 22 -4.26 3.95 2.09
CA VAL A 22 -3.20 3.45 2.97
C VAL A 22 -3.41 1.95 3.16
N GLU A 23 -2.38 1.16 2.85
CA GLU A 23 -2.39 -0.26 3.15
C GLU A 23 -2.33 -0.46 4.66
N CYS A 24 -3.24 -1.26 5.20
CA CYS A 24 -3.29 -1.54 6.62
C CYS A 24 -3.31 -3.05 6.88
N SER A 25 -2.47 -3.46 7.81
CA SER A 25 -2.44 -4.84 8.32
C SER A 25 -2.76 -4.94 9.81
N TRP A 26 -3.00 -3.81 10.48
CA TRP A 26 -3.23 -3.78 11.93
C TRP A 26 -4.60 -4.30 12.37
N GLY A 27 -5.51 -4.56 11.43
CA GLY A 27 -6.76 -5.24 11.71
C GLY A 27 -6.65 -6.76 11.71
N GLU A 28 -5.49 -7.30 11.40
CA GLU A 28 -5.27 -8.76 11.34
C GLU A 28 -4.76 -9.29 12.68
N ALA A 29 -5.44 -10.31 13.20
CA ALA A 29 -5.26 -10.78 14.56
C ALA A 29 -4.07 -11.74 14.76
N HIS A 30 -3.18 -11.93 13.77
CA HIS A 30 -2.15 -12.94 13.85
C HIS A 30 -0.81 -12.49 13.27
N ASN A 31 0.26 -13.02 13.87
CA ASN A 31 1.63 -12.81 13.39
C ASN A 31 1.97 -13.88 12.35
N TRP A 32 1.42 -13.76 11.16
CA TRP A 32 1.58 -14.72 10.07
C TRP A 32 3.01 -14.84 9.53
N HIS A 33 3.92 -13.94 9.96
CA HIS A 33 5.36 -14.06 9.71
C HIS A 33 6.06 -15.01 10.69
N LEU A 34 5.39 -15.43 11.77
CA LEU A 34 5.95 -16.38 12.72
C LEU A 34 5.92 -17.78 12.14
N LYS A 35 7.03 -18.49 12.31
CA LYS A 35 7.16 -19.92 11.93
C LYS A 35 7.20 -20.77 13.17
N PHE A 36 6.69 -21.99 13.06
CA PHE A 36 6.71 -22.95 14.15
C PHE A 36 8.13 -23.25 14.67
N SER A 37 9.14 -23.12 13.78
CA SER A 37 10.54 -23.31 14.10
C SER A 37 11.21 -22.09 14.77
N ASP A 38 10.51 -20.97 14.88
CA ASP A 38 11.09 -19.75 15.49
C ASP A 38 11.29 -19.92 17.00
N SER A 39 12.46 -19.52 17.49
CA SER A 39 12.70 -19.44 18.93
C SER A 39 11.84 -18.32 19.55
N LYS A 40 11.68 -18.33 20.88
CA LYS A 40 10.96 -17.27 21.59
C LYS A 40 11.54 -15.90 21.32
N ALA A 41 12.88 -15.79 21.26
CA ALA A 41 13.55 -14.51 20.99
C ALA A 41 13.27 -14.01 19.56
N VAL A 42 13.30 -14.91 18.57
CA VAL A 42 13.00 -14.56 17.18
C VAL A 42 11.51 -14.19 17.03
N ALA A 43 10.61 -14.94 17.64
CA ALA A 43 9.20 -14.65 17.63
C ALA A 43 8.88 -13.29 18.25
N ALA A 44 9.49 -12.97 19.40
CA ALA A 44 9.33 -11.68 20.07
C ALA A 44 9.84 -10.52 19.20
N LYS A 45 10.99 -10.71 18.53
CA LYS A 45 11.57 -9.70 17.63
C LYS A 45 10.68 -9.42 16.42
N LYS A 46 10.12 -10.47 15.80
CA LYS A 46 9.18 -10.35 14.69
C LYS A 46 7.89 -9.66 15.15
N GLY A 47 7.35 -10.03 16.29
CA GLY A 47 6.16 -9.40 16.85
C GLY A 47 6.37 -7.92 17.15
N TYR A 48 7.51 -7.54 17.67
CA TYR A 48 7.86 -6.14 17.92
C TYR A 48 7.94 -5.35 16.60
N ALA A 49 8.60 -5.89 15.59
CA ALA A 49 8.74 -5.23 14.29
C ALA A 49 7.37 -5.00 13.63
N VAL A 50 6.48 -5.98 13.66
CA VAL A 50 5.11 -5.87 13.15
C VAL A 50 4.33 -4.81 13.93
N GLY A 51 4.42 -4.81 15.26
CA GLY A 51 3.77 -3.81 16.10
C GLY A 51 4.24 -2.39 15.80
N ALA A 52 5.55 -2.20 15.59
CA ALA A 52 6.12 -0.90 15.23
C ALA A 52 5.61 -0.41 13.86
N MET A 53 5.51 -1.29 12.88
CA MET A 53 4.95 -0.97 11.57
C MET A 53 3.48 -0.56 11.65
N HIS A 54 2.67 -1.28 12.43
CA HIS A 54 1.26 -0.95 12.66
C HIS A 54 1.10 0.41 13.29
N GLU A 55 1.90 0.72 14.31
CA GLU A 55 1.85 2.00 15.01
C GLU A 55 2.23 3.16 14.08
N THR A 56 3.26 2.99 13.26
CA THR A 56 3.66 3.98 12.26
C THR A 56 2.54 4.23 11.25
N GLY A 57 1.90 3.18 10.76
CA GLY A 57 0.77 3.28 9.84
C GLY A 57 -0.42 4.02 10.45
N LYS A 58 -0.78 3.70 11.70
CA LYS A 58 -1.86 4.38 12.42
C LYS A 58 -1.57 5.87 12.62
N LYS A 59 -0.34 6.23 12.97
CA LYS A 59 0.08 7.63 13.11
C LYS A 59 0.02 8.38 11.80
N LEU A 60 0.40 7.75 10.69
CA LEU A 60 0.29 8.33 9.37
C LEU A 60 -1.17 8.65 9.04
N VAL A 61 -2.08 7.73 9.29
CA VAL A 61 -3.52 7.93 9.07
C VAL A 61 -4.05 9.08 9.92
N GLU A 62 -3.73 9.10 11.22
CA GLU A 62 -4.10 10.20 12.11
C GLU A 62 -3.63 11.56 11.60
N MET A 63 -2.37 11.63 11.19
CA MET A 63 -1.79 12.87 10.67
C MET A 63 -2.53 13.34 9.40
N LEU A 64 -2.81 12.44 8.47
CA LEU A 64 -3.53 12.76 7.25
C LEU A 64 -4.95 13.25 7.56
N GLU A 65 -5.66 12.56 8.44
CA GLU A 65 -7.02 12.96 8.85
C GLU A 65 -7.04 14.31 9.58
N ASN A 66 -6.04 14.58 10.41
CA ASN A 66 -5.90 15.88 11.09
C ASN A 66 -5.70 17.05 10.12
N TYR A 67 -5.15 16.79 8.94
CA TYR A 67 -5.06 17.79 7.87
C TYR A 67 -6.32 17.85 6.99
N GLY A 68 -7.37 17.14 7.35
CA GLY A 68 -8.62 17.13 6.57
C GLY A 68 -8.53 16.33 5.28
N ILE A 69 -7.59 15.41 5.18
CA ILE A 69 -7.38 14.56 4.01
C ILE A 69 -8.24 13.30 4.15
N GLU A 70 -9.02 12.97 3.12
CA GLU A 70 -9.78 11.73 3.09
C GLU A 70 -8.82 10.54 2.98
N VAL A 71 -8.92 9.60 3.91
CA VAL A 71 -8.09 8.39 3.94
C VAL A 71 -9.00 7.17 3.82
N GLN A 72 -8.63 6.27 2.91
CA GLN A 72 -9.26 4.96 2.79
C GLN A 72 -8.25 3.90 3.18
N LEU A 73 -8.66 2.97 4.04
CA LEU A 73 -7.81 1.86 4.46
C LEU A 73 -8.05 0.67 3.55
N GLN A 74 -6.98 0.04 3.11
CA GLN A 74 -7.04 -1.12 2.25
C GLN A 74 -6.20 -2.25 2.85
N ARG A 75 -6.75 -3.45 2.94
CA ARG A 75 -5.99 -4.64 3.34
C ARG A 75 -4.91 -4.93 2.31
N PRO A 76 -3.79 -5.55 2.72
CA PRO A 76 -2.76 -5.98 1.77
C PRO A 76 -3.37 -6.80 0.63
N LEU A 77 -2.96 -6.46 -0.60
CA LEU A 77 -3.43 -7.17 -1.78
C LEU A 77 -2.73 -8.53 -1.91
N MET A 78 -3.38 -9.47 -2.57
CA MET A 78 -2.82 -10.80 -2.83
C MET A 78 -1.54 -10.68 -3.67
N LYS A 79 -0.50 -11.41 -3.26
CA LYS A 79 0.76 -11.51 -4.01
C LYS A 79 0.63 -12.65 -5.02
N CYS A 80 0.43 -12.31 -6.29
CA CYS A 80 0.19 -13.27 -7.36
C CYS A 80 0.98 -12.97 -8.64
N TRP A 81 2.00 -12.13 -8.54
CA TRP A 81 2.73 -11.61 -9.68
C TRP A 81 4.05 -12.33 -9.92
N ALA A 82 4.74 -12.03 -11.01
CA ALA A 82 5.93 -12.75 -11.44
C ALA A 82 7.24 -12.25 -10.81
N GLY A 83 7.21 -11.14 -10.08
CA GLY A 83 8.41 -10.56 -9.48
C GLY A 83 8.90 -11.28 -8.23
N THR A 84 9.95 -10.74 -7.63
CA THR A 84 10.51 -11.25 -6.37
C THR A 84 9.43 -11.22 -5.29
N ASP A 85 9.35 -12.29 -4.50
CA ASP A 85 8.31 -12.47 -3.48
C ASP A 85 6.88 -12.35 -4.04
N ARG A 86 6.71 -12.70 -5.31
CA ARG A 86 5.44 -12.66 -6.03
C ARG A 86 4.85 -11.25 -6.12
N LYS A 87 5.69 -10.23 -6.06
CA LYS A 87 5.30 -8.83 -6.23
C LYS A 87 5.19 -8.46 -7.70
N ILE A 88 4.42 -7.41 -7.98
CA ILE A 88 4.18 -6.97 -9.35
C ILE A 88 5.45 -6.38 -9.99
N THR A 89 5.71 -6.76 -11.23
CA THR A 89 6.84 -6.24 -12.01
C THR A 89 6.47 -4.97 -12.76
N HIS A 90 7.48 -4.28 -13.30
CA HIS A 90 7.24 -3.09 -14.13
C HIS A 90 6.41 -3.41 -15.38
N ALA A 91 6.69 -4.52 -16.05
CA ALA A 91 5.93 -4.95 -17.22
C ALA A 91 4.47 -5.24 -16.86
N GLU A 92 4.24 -5.92 -15.75
CA GLU A 92 2.88 -6.24 -15.28
C GLU A 92 2.08 -5.01 -14.91
N ILE A 93 2.65 -4.07 -14.17
CA ILE A 93 1.93 -2.83 -13.81
C ILE A 93 1.67 -1.95 -15.03
N THR A 94 2.57 -1.96 -16.00
CA THR A 94 2.36 -1.26 -17.28
C THR A 94 1.16 -1.84 -18.02
N ASP A 95 1.02 -3.17 -18.04
CA ASP A 95 -0.16 -3.84 -18.63
C ASP A 95 -1.45 -3.51 -17.87
N VAL A 96 -1.38 -3.35 -16.56
CA VAL A 96 -2.55 -3.04 -15.73
C VAL A 96 -3.03 -1.61 -15.95
N CYS A 97 -2.16 -0.62 -15.81
CA CYS A 97 -2.55 0.79 -15.78
C CYS A 97 -2.17 1.60 -17.03
N GLY A 98 -1.36 1.04 -17.90
CA GLY A 98 -0.96 1.72 -19.14
C GLY A 98 -0.09 2.95 -18.92
N TRP A 99 0.62 3.06 -17.79
CA TRP A 99 1.47 4.23 -17.58
C TRP A 99 2.67 4.26 -18.53
N ASP A 100 3.18 5.46 -18.77
CA ASP A 100 4.26 5.69 -19.74
C ASP A 100 5.66 5.73 -19.12
N LYS A 101 5.79 5.44 -17.83
CA LYS A 101 7.09 5.40 -17.16
C LYS A 101 7.96 4.28 -17.71
N LYS A 102 9.20 4.60 -18.01
CA LYS A 102 10.18 3.59 -18.50
C LYS A 102 10.74 2.73 -17.37
N ARG A 103 10.77 3.25 -16.14
CA ARG A 103 11.31 2.58 -14.96
C ARG A 103 10.42 2.87 -13.75
N SER A 104 10.42 1.94 -12.82
CA SER A 104 9.75 2.11 -11.53
C SER A 104 10.47 1.29 -10.47
N ASN A 105 10.38 1.72 -9.22
CA ASN A 105 10.78 0.89 -8.10
C ASN A 105 9.58 0.10 -7.58
N GLN A 106 9.81 -0.82 -6.63
CA GLN A 106 8.74 -1.68 -6.12
C GLN A 106 7.68 -0.88 -5.36
N GLU A 107 8.10 0.13 -4.59
CA GLU A 107 7.16 0.97 -3.83
C GLU A 107 6.21 1.74 -4.75
N GLU A 108 6.71 2.28 -5.84
CA GLU A 108 5.87 2.95 -6.84
C GLU A 108 4.87 1.99 -7.47
N ARG A 109 5.32 0.80 -7.83
CA ARG A 109 4.45 -0.23 -8.44
C ARG A 109 3.37 -0.69 -7.47
N ASP A 110 3.75 -0.95 -6.24
CA ASP A 110 2.81 -1.39 -5.19
C ASP A 110 1.78 -0.28 -4.89
N ALA A 111 2.22 0.96 -4.83
CA ALA A 111 1.32 2.10 -4.60
C ALA A 111 0.34 2.30 -5.77
N MET A 112 0.82 2.18 -7.01
CA MET A 112 -0.05 2.29 -8.19
C MET A 112 -1.08 1.16 -8.24
N LEU A 113 -0.67 -0.06 -7.95
CA LEU A 113 -1.56 -1.22 -7.91
C LEU A 113 -2.64 -1.03 -6.83
N LEU A 114 -2.24 -0.56 -5.67
CA LEU A 114 -3.15 -0.29 -4.56
C LEU A 114 -4.19 0.77 -4.93
N ALA A 115 -3.75 1.88 -5.50
CA ALA A 115 -4.63 2.95 -5.95
C ALA A 115 -5.58 2.48 -7.05
N TRP A 116 -5.08 1.69 -7.99
CA TRP A 116 -5.86 1.12 -9.09
C TRP A 116 -6.96 0.20 -8.57
N TYR A 117 -6.59 -0.71 -7.67
CA TYR A 117 -7.53 -1.64 -7.05
C TYR A 117 -8.61 -0.91 -6.24
N ALA A 118 -8.20 0.03 -5.39
CA ALA A 118 -9.12 0.77 -4.54
C ALA A 118 -10.09 1.67 -5.33
N SER A 119 -9.69 2.06 -6.55
CA SER A 119 -10.55 2.83 -7.47
C SER A 119 -11.59 1.97 -8.19
N GLY A 120 -11.58 0.65 -7.97
CA GLY A 120 -12.50 -0.27 -8.63
C GLY A 120 -12.19 -0.52 -10.12
N LEU A 121 -10.99 -0.17 -10.56
CA LEU A 121 -10.58 -0.38 -11.95
C LEU A 121 -10.19 -1.86 -12.19
N PRO A 122 -10.39 -2.37 -13.41
CA PRO A 122 -10.16 -3.78 -13.68
C PRO A 122 -8.68 -4.15 -13.65
N ILE A 123 -8.39 -5.30 -13.03
CA ILE A 123 -7.05 -5.89 -13.00
C ILE A 123 -7.14 -7.23 -13.71
N LYS A 124 -6.42 -7.35 -14.84
CA LYS A 124 -6.31 -8.62 -15.55
C LYS A 124 -5.04 -9.32 -15.10
N VAL A 125 -5.19 -10.45 -14.44
CA VAL A 125 -4.09 -11.32 -14.08
C VAL A 125 -3.93 -12.33 -15.21
N LYS A 126 -2.74 -12.38 -15.80
CA LYS A 126 -2.43 -13.43 -16.79
C LYS A 126 -2.39 -14.78 -16.08
N ALA A 127 -3.23 -15.67 -16.51
CA ALA A 127 -3.25 -17.05 -16.02
C ALA A 127 -2.01 -17.81 -16.50
#